data_2cff5d2290863fd54b8e8233216bc58d
#
_entry.id   2cff5d2290863fd54b8e8233216bc58d
#
_cell.length_a   1.000
_cell.length_b   1.000
_cell.length_c   1.000
_cell.angle_alpha   90.00
_cell.angle_beta   90.00
_cell.angle_gamma   90.00
#
_symmetry.space_group_name_H-M   'P 1'
#
loop_
_entity.id
_entity.type
_entity.pdbx_description
1 polymer ?
#
loop_
_entity_poly.entity_id
_entity_poly.type
_entity_poly.pdbx_seq_one_letter_code
_entity_poly.pdbx_strand_id
1 'polypeptide(L)'
;GKGIALAGANRKARSATRKLGRAASLAEATRAIDAGWTRTGPVADLVHAAERELKRSLGLPAEGVKERLAIAVSRIEASAGRGMARGTGLLATIGATAPFVGLFGTVWGIMNSFIGISQSKTTNLAVVAPGIAEALLATAIGLVAAIPAVIIYNIFARAIAGYRALLSDASGEVIQHISRDLDRHGPSQLTVDPASLRTGVASASERVSLHTTGTLTAG
;
A
#
# COMPACT_ATOMS: atom_id res chain seq x y z
N GLY A 1 15.49 0.89 4.67
CA GLY A 1 14.28 1.53 4.99
C GLY A 1 13.19 1.50 3.93
N LYS A 2 12.20 2.37 4.09
CA LYS A 2 10.95 2.41 3.30
C LYS A 2 11.17 2.59 1.79
N GLY A 3 12.19 3.35 1.36
CA GLY A 3 12.51 3.54 -0.06
C GLY A 3 12.88 2.23 -0.76
N ILE A 4 13.67 1.38 -0.11
CA ILE A 4 14.07 0.07 -0.64
C ILE A 4 12.85 -0.85 -0.74
N ALA A 5 11.98 -0.85 0.30
CA ALA A 5 10.75 -1.64 0.31
C ALA A 5 9.82 -1.23 -0.84
N LEU A 6 9.64 0.08 -1.08
CA LEU A 6 8.80 0.59 -2.16
C LEU A 6 9.40 0.28 -3.55
N ALA A 7 10.71 0.42 -3.72
CA ALA A 7 11.39 0.05 -4.97
C ALA A 7 11.26 -1.45 -5.26
N GLY A 8 11.41 -2.29 -4.24
CA GLY A 8 11.19 -3.74 -4.32
C GLY A 8 9.75 -4.10 -4.69
N ALA A 9 8.77 -3.47 -4.02
CA ALA A 9 7.35 -3.66 -4.31
C ALA A 9 6.99 -3.24 -5.74
N ASN A 10 7.48 -2.08 -6.20
CA ASN A 10 7.29 -1.61 -7.58
C ASN A 10 7.88 -2.60 -8.61
N ARG A 11 9.11 -3.06 -8.38
CA ARG A 11 9.75 -4.03 -9.29
C ARG A 11 8.98 -5.35 -9.34
N LYS A 12 8.52 -5.83 -8.18
CA LYS A 12 7.71 -7.03 -8.07
C LYS A 12 6.37 -6.88 -8.79
N ALA A 13 5.65 -5.77 -8.55
CA ALA A 13 4.39 -5.48 -9.21
C ALA A 13 4.55 -5.40 -10.73
N ARG A 14 5.56 -4.67 -11.24
CA ARG A 14 5.85 -4.59 -12.68
C ARG A 14 6.13 -5.96 -13.31
N SER A 15 6.90 -6.81 -12.63
CA SER A 15 7.18 -8.16 -13.13
C SER A 15 5.93 -9.02 -13.16
N ALA A 16 5.09 -8.94 -12.12
CA ALA A 16 3.84 -9.67 -12.04
C ALA A 16 2.82 -9.19 -13.09
N THR A 17 2.62 -7.87 -13.24
CA THR A 17 1.74 -7.30 -14.28
C THR A 17 2.19 -7.69 -15.69
N ARG A 18 3.49 -7.70 -15.96
CA ARG A 18 4.02 -8.16 -17.25
C ARG A 18 3.74 -9.64 -17.53
N LYS A 19 3.82 -10.50 -16.52
CA LYS A 19 3.46 -11.92 -16.65
C LYS A 19 1.97 -12.08 -16.91
N LEU A 20 1.13 -11.30 -16.19
CA LEU A 20 -0.31 -11.29 -16.36
C LEU A 20 -0.71 -10.89 -17.79
N GLY A 21 -0.18 -9.79 -18.33
CA GLY A 21 -0.47 -9.32 -19.69
C GLY A 21 0.02 -10.22 -20.81
N ARG A 22 0.92 -11.17 -20.53
CA ARG A 22 1.40 -12.18 -21.50
C ARG A 22 0.61 -13.48 -21.48
N ALA A 23 -0.17 -13.71 -20.44
CA ALA A 23 -0.96 -14.92 -20.29
C ALA A 23 -2.15 -14.90 -21.26
N ALA A 24 -2.48 -16.05 -21.82
CA ALA A 24 -3.64 -16.20 -22.71
C ALA A 24 -4.94 -16.44 -21.94
N SER A 25 -4.86 -16.89 -20.69
CA SER A 25 -6.03 -17.19 -19.82
C SER A 25 -5.71 -16.88 -18.35
N LEU A 26 -6.76 -16.78 -17.52
CA LEU A 26 -6.59 -16.60 -16.08
C LEU A 26 -5.80 -17.75 -15.44
N ALA A 27 -6.05 -18.99 -15.85
CA ALA A 27 -5.33 -20.17 -15.33
C ALA A 27 -3.82 -20.13 -15.65
N GLU A 28 -3.45 -19.65 -16.83
CA GLU A 28 -2.05 -19.44 -17.18
C GLU A 28 -1.45 -18.28 -16.38
N ALA A 29 -2.20 -17.19 -16.21
CA ALA A 29 -1.80 -16.07 -15.39
C ALA A 29 -1.52 -16.49 -13.94
N THR A 30 -2.42 -17.30 -13.34
CA THR A 30 -2.24 -17.85 -11.99
C THR A 30 -0.94 -18.63 -11.88
N ARG A 31 -0.71 -19.59 -12.78
CA ARG A 31 0.53 -20.39 -12.80
C ARG A 31 1.79 -19.52 -12.97
N ALA A 32 1.75 -18.53 -13.86
CA ALA A 32 2.88 -17.62 -14.10
C ALA A 32 3.17 -16.71 -12.90
N ILE A 33 2.13 -16.27 -12.18
CA ILE A 33 2.25 -15.45 -10.97
C ILE A 33 2.79 -16.29 -9.81
N ASP A 34 2.28 -17.50 -9.61
CA ASP A 34 2.68 -18.40 -8.53
C ASP A 34 4.11 -18.93 -8.67
N ALA A 35 4.68 -18.81 -9.87
CA ALA A 35 6.08 -19.15 -10.10
C ALA A 35 7.05 -18.16 -9.42
N GLY A 36 7.80 -18.64 -8.42
CA GLY A 36 8.90 -17.92 -7.82
C GLY A 36 8.50 -16.73 -6.95
N TRP A 37 9.23 -15.62 -7.09
CA TRP A 37 9.11 -14.46 -6.21
C TRP A 37 7.87 -13.57 -6.43
N THR A 38 7.12 -13.78 -7.51
CA THR A 38 5.88 -13.06 -7.81
C THR A 38 4.67 -13.62 -7.07
N ARG A 39 4.77 -14.81 -6.48
CA ARG A 39 3.71 -15.52 -5.77
C ARG A 39 3.02 -14.74 -4.65
N THR A 40 3.71 -13.76 -4.06
CA THR A 40 3.18 -12.94 -2.98
C THR A 40 3.11 -11.47 -3.40
N GLY A 41 2.10 -10.76 -2.94
CA GLY A 41 1.93 -9.33 -3.16
C GLY A 41 0.61 -8.99 -3.87
N PRO A 42 0.25 -7.70 -3.95
CA PRO A 42 -1.09 -7.29 -4.39
C PRO A 42 -1.51 -7.81 -5.77
N VAL A 43 -0.60 -7.93 -6.74
CA VAL A 43 -0.95 -8.49 -8.06
C VAL A 43 -1.29 -9.99 -7.96
N ALA A 44 -0.57 -10.74 -7.12
CA ALA A 44 -0.95 -12.13 -6.83
C ALA A 44 -2.31 -12.20 -6.13
N ASP A 45 -2.55 -11.29 -5.17
CA ASP A 45 -3.82 -11.20 -4.45
C ASP A 45 -4.98 -10.89 -5.40
N LEU A 46 -4.77 -10.05 -6.44
CA LEU A 46 -5.76 -9.76 -7.49
C LEU A 46 -6.12 -11.02 -8.27
N VAL A 47 -5.12 -11.76 -8.75
CA VAL A 47 -5.32 -13.00 -9.53
C VAL A 47 -6.01 -14.06 -8.68
N HIS A 48 -5.58 -14.27 -7.45
CA HIS A 48 -6.21 -15.23 -6.54
C HIS A 48 -7.62 -14.81 -6.12
N ALA A 49 -7.91 -13.51 -5.99
CA ALA A 49 -9.26 -13.02 -5.73
C ALA A 49 -10.19 -13.34 -6.92
N ALA A 50 -9.69 -13.14 -8.13
CA ALA A 50 -10.39 -13.46 -9.35
C ALA A 50 -10.72 -14.95 -9.45
N GLU A 51 -9.74 -15.80 -9.19
CA GLU A 51 -9.93 -17.25 -9.19
C GLU A 51 -10.94 -17.72 -8.13
N ARG A 52 -10.85 -17.15 -6.91
CA ARG A 52 -11.83 -17.46 -5.84
C ARG A 52 -13.24 -17.01 -6.21
N GLU A 53 -13.39 -15.83 -6.83
CA GLU A 53 -14.71 -15.34 -7.26
C GLU A 53 -15.32 -16.23 -8.33
N LEU A 54 -14.53 -16.64 -9.32
CA LEU A 54 -14.98 -17.59 -10.35
C LEU A 54 -15.45 -18.91 -9.74
N LYS A 55 -14.66 -19.49 -8.82
CA LYS A 55 -15.03 -20.73 -8.12
C LYS A 55 -16.33 -20.62 -7.34
N ARG A 56 -16.57 -19.46 -6.69
CA ARG A 56 -17.80 -19.21 -5.91
C ARG A 56 -19.01 -18.89 -6.76
N SER A 57 -18.79 -18.44 -7.98
CA SER A 57 -19.83 -17.98 -8.89
C SER A 57 -20.15 -18.96 -10.00
N LEU A 58 -19.71 -20.21 -9.88
CA LEU A 58 -20.06 -21.27 -10.85
C LEU A 58 -21.58 -21.38 -11.01
N GLY A 59 -22.07 -21.27 -12.24
CA GLY A 59 -23.49 -21.31 -12.54
C GLY A 59 -24.26 -20.01 -12.33
N LEU A 60 -23.61 -18.94 -11.87
CA LEU A 60 -24.24 -17.62 -11.73
C LEU A 60 -24.10 -16.79 -13.01
N PRO A 61 -24.96 -15.79 -13.23
CA PRO A 61 -24.89 -14.90 -14.39
C PRO A 61 -23.54 -14.17 -14.48
N ALA A 62 -22.95 -14.12 -15.69
CA ALA A 62 -21.64 -13.55 -15.95
C ALA A 62 -21.53 -12.07 -15.51
N GLU A 63 -22.58 -11.28 -15.66
CA GLU A 63 -22.59 -9.87 -15.29
C GLU A 63 -22.40 -9.68 -13.77
N GLY A 64 -23.11 -10.45 -12.96
CA GLY A 64 -22.91 -10.43 -11.50
C GLY A 64 -21.53 -10.90 -11.06
N VAL A 65 -20.88 -11.80 -11.80
CA VAL A 65 -19.49 -12.21 -11.55
C VAL A 65 -18.53 -11.05 -11.79
N LYS A 66 -18.69 -10.33 -12.91
CA LYS A 66 -17.87 -9.16 -13.27
C LYS A 66 -18.00 -8.05 -12.22
N GLU A 67 -19.21 -7.77 -11.75
CA GLU A 67 -19.47 -6.76 -10.73
C GLU A 67 -18.81 -7.10 -9.38
N ARG A 68 -19.02 -8.31 -8.87
CA ARG A 68 -18.40 -8.77 -7.60
C ARG A 68 -16.89 -8.78 -7.68
N LEU A 69 -16.34 -9.17 -8.83
CA LEU A 69 -14.91 -9.12 -9.08
C LEU A 69 -14.37 -7.69 -9.04
N ALA A 70 -15.03 -6.75 -9.72
CA ALA A 70 -14.62 -5.34 -9.71
C ALA A 70 -14.56 -4.78 -8.28
N ILE A 71 -15.53 -5.13 -7.43
CA ILE A 71 -15.54 -4.75 -6.01
C ILE A 71 -14.35 -5.38 -5.26
N ALA A 72 -14.10 -6.68 -5.46
CA ALA A 72 -13.00 -7.38 -4.78
C ALA A 72 -11.63 -6.80 -5.16
N VAL A 73 -11.41 -6.55 -6.42
CA VAL A 73 -10.19 -5.98 -7.01
C VAL A 73 -9.95 -4.56 -6.47
N SER A 74 -10.96 -3.68 -6.51
CA SER A 74 -10.90 -2.32 -5.97
C SER A 74 -10.50 -2.29 -4.48
N ARG A 75 -11.01 -3.22 -3.67
CA ARG A 75 -10.62 -3.34 -2.24
C ARG A 75 -9.15 -3.70 -2.07
N ILE A 76 -8.61 -4.60 -2.90
CA ILE A 76 -7.19 -4.99 -2.86
C ILE A 76 -6.30 -3.81 -3.25
N GLU A 77 -6.64 -3.10 -4.34
CA GLU A 77 -5.91 -1.89 -4.77
C GLU A 77 -5.88 -0.84 -3.66
N ALA A 78 -7.05 -0.52 -3.11
CA ALA A 78 -7.17 0.48 -2.05
C ALA A 78 -6.36 0.08 -0.80
N SER A 79 -6.41 -1.19 -0.40
CA SER A 79 -5.65 -1.71 0.75
C SER A 79 -4.14 -1.62 0.52
N ALA A 80 -3.66 -2.05 -0.65
CA ALA A 80 -2.26 -1.98 -1.01
C ALA A 80 -1.76 -0.53 -1.08
N GLY A 81 -2.55 0.37 -1.67
CA GLY A 81 -2.25 1.79 -1.74
C GLY A 81 -2.15 2.45 -0.36
N ARG A 82 -3.07 2.14 0.56
CA ARG A 82 -3.00 2.61 1.96
C ARG A 82 -1.79 2.06 2.70
N GLY A 83 -1.47 0.78 2.50
CA GLY A 83 -0.29 0.15 3.08
C GLY A 83 1.01 0.86 2.70
N MET A 84 1.15 1.22 1.41
CA MET A 84 2.32 1.97 0.92
C MET A 84 2.36 3.41 1.41
N ALA A 85 1.22 4.08 1.57
CA ALA A 85 1.13 5.45 2.05
C ALA A 85 1.37 5.58 3.58
N ARG A 86 1.29 4.48 4.33
CA ARG A 86 1.43 4.52 5.80
C ARG A 86 2.77 5.13 6.20
N GLY A 87 2.73 6.14 7.08
CA GLY A 87 3.90 6.84 7.63
C GLY A 87 4.51 7.92 6.72
N THR A 88 4.00 8.14 5.50
CA THR A 88 4.43 9.31 4.70
C THR A 88 3.78 10.60 5.19
N GLY A 89 2.61 10.51 5.86
CA GLY A 89 1.93 11.66 6.43
C GLY A 89 2.77 12.42 7.46
N LEU A 90 3.61 11.71 8.24
CA LEU A 90 4.52 12.36 9.20
C LEU A 90 5.48 13.33 8.50
N LEU A 91 6.05 12.94 7.35
CA LEU A 91 6.93 13.81 6.58
C LEU A 91 6.19 15.04 6.05
N ALA A 92 4.95 14.87 5.60
CA ALA A 92 4.09 15.98 5.17
C ALA A 92 3.84 16.94 6.33
N THR A 93 3.52 16.41 7.52
CA THR A 93 3.29 17.21 8.72
C THR A 93 4.55 17.99 9.11
N ILE A 94 5.72 17.34 9.22
CA ILE A 94 6.99 18.01 9.55
C ILE A 94 7.28 19.10 8.51
N GLY A 95 7.17 18.79 7.22
CA GLY A 95 7.42 19.75 6.15
C GLY A 95 6.50 20.98 6.21
N ALA A 96 5.24 20.78 6.60
CA ALA A 96 4.27 21.86 6.71
C ALA A 96 4.40 22.66 8.02
N THR A 97 4.77 22.04 9.15
CA THR A 97 4.71 22.67 10.46
C THR A 97 6.07 23.19 10.95
N ALA A 98 7.20 22.56 10.58
CA ALA A 98 8.52 22.95 11.07
C ALA A 98 8.90 24.38 10.77
N PRO A 99 8.58 25.01 9.61
CA PRO A 99 8.83 26.43 9.39
C PRO A 99 8.10 27.34 10.38
N PHE A 100 6.86 26.99 10.75
CA PHE A 100 6.08 27.77 11.72
C PHE A 100 6.61 27.61 13.14
N VAL A 101 7.13 26.43 13.49
CA VAL A 101 7.84 26.22 14.77
C VAL A 101 9.10 27.07 14.82
N GLY A 102 9.86 27.16 13.72
CA GLY A 102 11.00 28.05 13.62
C GLY A 102 10.63 29.54 13.73
N LEU A 103 9.56 29.93 13.04
CA LEU A 103 9.02 31.30 13.13
C LEU A 103 8.58 31.65 14.56
N PHE A 104 7.89 30.73 15.23
CA PHE A 104 7.54 30.90 16.64
C PHE A 104 8.81 31.14 17.50
N GLY A 105 9.86 30.38 17.24
CA GLY A 105 11.15 30.57 17.92
C GLY A 105 11.74 31.98 17.74
N THR A 106 11.62 32.56 16.53
CA THR A 106 12.09 33.96 16.30
C THR A 106 11.26 34.98 17.07
N VAL A 107 9.94 34.85 17.05
CA VAL A 107 9.04 35.74 17.77
C VAL A 107 9.35 35.72 19.27
N TRP A 108 9.49 34.51 19.81
CA TRP A 108 9.82 34.28 21.22
C TRP A 108 11.18 34.84 21.60
N GLY A 109 12.22 34.60 20.81
CA GLY A 109 13.57 35.08 21.09
C GLY A 109 13.70 36.61 21.00
N ILE A 110 13.04 37.24 20.02
CA ILE A 110 12.98 38.70 19.89
C ILE A 110 12.23 39.31 21.08
N MET A 111 11.11 38.72 21.48
CA MET A 111 10.36 39.14 22.66
C MET A 111 11.24 39.13 23.93
N ASN A 112 11.97 38.05 24.17
CA ASN A 112 12.88 37.94 25.30
C ASN A 112 14.03 38.98 25.24
N SER A 113 14.53 39.28 24.04
CA SER A 113 15.54 40.33 23.85
C SER A 113 15.01 41.71 24.26
N PHE A 114 13.77 42.05 23.90
CA PHE A 114 13.12 43.28 24.34
C PHE A 114 12.86 43.34 25.85
N ILE A 115 12.50 42.24 26.47
CA ILE A 115 12.36 42.12 27.93
C ILE A 115 13.72 42.39 28.59
N GLY A 116 14.82 41.85 28.05
CA GLY A 116 16.20 42.12 28.53
C GLY A 116 16.59 43.58 28.45
N ILE A 117 16.24 44.31 27.39
CA ILE A 117 16.43 45.76 27.29
C ILE A 117 15.70 46.48 28.40
N SER A 118 14.43 46.17 28.61
CA SER A 118 13.59 46.79 29.63
C SER A 118 14.17 46.63 31.04
N GLN A 119 14.69 45.43 31.34
CA GLN A 119 15.26 45.10 32.65
C GLN A 119 16.65 45.78 32.87
N SER A 120 17.49 45.74 31.86
CA SER A 120 18.86 46.31 31.96
C SER A 120 18.91 47.81 31.81
N LYS A 121 17.81 48.49 31.45
CA LYS A 121 17.70 49.94 31.18
C LYS A 121 18.78 50.45 30.25
N THR A 122 19.24 49.63 29.31
CA THR A 122 20.28 49.99 28.34
C THR A 122 19.82 49.60 26.95
N THR A 123 20.08 50.44 25.96
CA THR A 123 19.84 50.17 24.54
C THR A 123 21.09 49.63 23.84
N ASN A 124 22.09 49.19 24.60
CA ASN A 124 23.32 48.65 24.03
C ASN A 124 23.04 47.39 23.22
N LEU A 125 23.35 47.41 21.93
CA LEU A 125 23.15 46.32 20.98
C LEU A 125 23.88 45.04 21.43
N ALA A 126 25.00 45.14 22.13
CA ALA A 126 25.74 44.01 22.65
C ALA A 126 24.93 43.13 23.63
N VAL A 127 23.93 43.71 24.30
CA VAL A 127 23.08 43.01 25.26
C VAL A 127 22.02 42.16 24.54
N VAL A 128 21.53 42.59 23.37
CA VAL A 128 20.41 41.96 22.67
C VAL A 128 20.82 41.13 21.47
N ALA A 129 22.01 41.41 20.90
CA ALA A 129 22.49 40.70 19.71
C ALA A 129 22.54 39.16 19.87
N PRO A 130 22.98 38.59 21.02
CA PRO A 130 22.96 37.16 21.20
C PRO A 130 21.54 36.55 21.13
N GLY A 131 20.54 37.17 21.80
CA GLY A 131 19.15 36.68 21.78
C GLY A 131 18.52 36.80 20.42
N ILE A 132 18.82 37.83 19.64
CA ILE A 132 18.36 37.95 18.25
C ILE A 132 19.01 36.88 17.37
N ALA A 133 20.32 36.62 17.55
CA ALA A 133 21.03 35.60 16.80
C ALA A 133 20.44 34.19 17.08
N GLU A 134 20.16 33.85 18.33
CA GLU A 134 19.49 32.61 18.73
C GLU A 134 18.09 32.51 18.14
N ALA A 135 17.34 33.62 18.11
CA ALA A 135 16.03 33.65 17.49
C ALA A 135 16.10 33.32 15.98
N LEU A 136 17.02 33.93 15.24
CA LEU A 136 17.22 33.65 13.82
C LEU A 136 17.67 32.21 13.57
N LEU A 137 18.49 31.64 14.46
CA LEU A 137 18.91 30.24 14.40
C LEU A 137 17.70 29.29 14.54
N ALA A 138 16.72 29.60 15.38
CA ALA A 138 15.52 28.80 15.52
C ALA A 138 14.77 28.67 14.19
N THR A 139 14.62 29.75 13.41
CA THR A 139 14.02 29.66 12.06
C THR A 139 14.87 28.86 11.11
N ALA A 140 16.19 29.02 11.13
CA ALA A 140 17.09 28.23 10.29
C ALA A 140 16.95 26.73 10.57
N ILE A 141 16.86 26.30 11.84
CA ILE A 141 16.62 24.90 12.24
C ILE A 141 15.27 24.41 11.73
N GLY A 142 14.20 25.21 11.84
CA GLY A 142 12.88 24.89 11.31
C GLY A 142 12.92 24.60 9.80
N LEU A 143 13.64 25.44 9.04
CA LEU A 143 13.81 25.26 7.59
C LEU A 143 14.69 24.04 7.25
N VAL A 144 15.76 23.80 7.99
CA VAL A 144 16.64 22.62 7.82
C VAL A 144 15.88 21.32 8.04
N ALA A 145 14.90 21.31 8.94
CA ALA A 145 14.03 20.16 9.15
C ALA A 145 12.94 20.02 8.06
N ALA A 146 12.33 21.13 7.65
CA ALA A 146 11.22 21.17 6.71
C ALA A 146 11.64 20.78 5.28
N ILE A 147 12.73 21.32 4.78
CA ILE A 147 13.14 21.16 3.38
C ILE A 147 13.37 19.68 3.01
N PRO A 148 14.19 18.91 3.76
CA PRO A 148 14.36 17.48 3.48
C PRO A 148 13.05 16.70 3.65
N ALA A 149 12.23 17.04 4.64
CA ALA A 149 10.95 16.36 4.86
C ALA A 149 10.03 16.50 3.64
N VAL A 150 9.89 17.69 3.08
CA VAL A 150 9.09 17.94 1.85
C VAL A 150 9.67 17.21 0.65
N ILE A 151 10.98 17.26 0.45
CA ILE A 151 11.63 16.57 -0.67
C ILE A 151 11.38 15.08 -0.62
N ILE A 152 11.63 14.47 0.54
CA ILE A 152 11.43 13.03 0.75
C ILE A 152 9.95 12.65 0.60
N TYR A 153 9.04 13.45 1.15
CA TYR A 153 7.60 13.25 0.98
C TYR A 153 7.20 13.23 -0.51
N ASN A 154 7.65 14.21 -1.29
CA ASN A 154 7.34 14.29 -2.72
C ASN A 154 7.90 13.12 -3.53
N ILE A 155 9.07 12.60 -3.18
CA ILE A 155 9.64 11.38 -3.79
C ILE A 155 8.73 10.18 -3.49
N PHE A 156 8.33 9.99 -2.24
CA PHE A 156 7.44 8.89 -1.86
C PHE A 156 6.04 9.03 -2.48
N ALA A 157 5.47 10.23 -2.50
CA ALA A 157 4.16 10.48 -3.08
C ALA A 157 4.11 10.09 -4.56
N ARG A 158 5.12 10.48 -5.36
CA ARG A 158 5.24 10.08 -6.76
C ARG A 158 5.42 8.57 -6.93
N ALA A 159 6.26 7.95 -6.11
CA ALA A 159 6.50 6.51 -6.18
C ALA A 159 5.26 5.68 -5.80
N ILE A 160 4.48 6.15 -4.83
CA ILE A 160 3.21 5.53 -4.43
C ILE A 160 2.14 5.70 -5.52
N ALA A 161 2.07 6.88 -6.15
CA ALA A 161 1.16 7.11 -7.28
C ALA A 161 1.46 6.15 -8.44
N GLY A 162 2.74 6.00 -8.82
CA GLY A 162 3.16 5.02 -9.82
C GLY A 162 2.86 3.57 -9.45
N TYR A 163 2.98 3.23 -8.16
CA TYR A 163 2.60 1.90 -7.68
C TYR A 163 1.10 1.63 -7.79
N ARG A 164 0.26 2.63 -7.46
CA ARG A 164 -1.20 2.53 -7.63
C ARG A 164 -1.60 2.38 -9.09
N ALA A 165 -0.98 3.13 -10.00
CA ALA A 165 -1.21 2.99 -11.43
C ALA A 165 -0.90 1.56 -11.92
N LEU A 166 0.24 0.98 -11.51
CA LEU A 166 0.59 -0.41 -11.83
C LEU A 166 -0.43 -1.43 -11.31
N LEU A 167 -1.02 -1.20 -10.13
CA LEU A 167 -2.05 -2.09 -9.60
C LEU A 167 -3.35 -1.94 -10.39
N SER A 168 -3.73 -0.72 -10.77
CA SER A 168 -4.91 -0.47 -11.60
C SER A 168 -4.77 -1.11 -12.98
N ASP A 169 -3.60 -1.04 -13.60
CA ASP A 169 -3.31 -1.74 -14.86
C ASP A 169 -3.46 -3.27 -14.69
N ALA A 170 -2.88 -3.83 -13.62
CA ALA A 170 -3.01 -5.26 -13.32
C ALA A 170 -4.45 -5.69 -13.07
N SER A 171 -5.24 -4.84 -12.41
CA SER A 171 -6.67 -5.06 -12.18
C SER A 171 -7.46 -5.09 -13.48
N GLY A 172 -7.18 -4.15 -14.37
CA GLY A 172 -7.76 -4.12 -15.71
C GLY A 172 -7.49 -5.41 -16.48
N GLU A 173 -6.24 -5.89 -16.48
CA GLU A 173 -5.84 -7.13 -17.12
C GLU A 173 -6.58 -8.35 -16.52
N VAL A 174 -6.70 -8.44 -15.20
CA VAL A 174 -7.44 -9.53 -14.53
C VAL A 174 -8.91 -9.52 -14.94
N ILE A 175 -9.57 -8.37 -14.95
CA ILE A 175 -10.97 -8.22 -15.35
C ILE A 175 -11.15 -8.61 -16.83
N GLN A 176 -10.23 -8.20 -17.70
CA GLN A 176 -10.26 -8.54 -19.12
C GLN A 176 -10.09 -10.05 -19.36
N HIS A 177 -9.18 -10.71 -18.63
CA HIS A 177 -9.03 -12.17 -18.73
C HIS A 177 -10.32 -12.89 -18.35
N ILE A 178 -10.94 -12.49 -17.23
CA ILE A 178 -12.21 -13.11 -16.79
C ILE A 178 -13.33 -12.82 -17.77
N SER A 179 -13.46 -11.57 -18.25
CA SER A 179 -14.50 -11.25 -19.23
C SER A 179 -14.38 -12.13 -20.47
N ARG A 180 -13.16 -12.28 -21.00
CA ARG A 180 -12.92 -13.15 -22.17
C ARG A 180 -13.18 -14.63 -21.89
N ASP A 181 -12.83 -15.10 -20.70
CA ASP A 181 -13.04 -16.50 -20.32
C ASP A 181 -14.55 -16.79 -20.12
N LEU A 182 -15.30 -15.86 -19.52
CA LEU A 182 -16.75 -15.94 -19.38
C LEU A 182 -17.47 -15.91 -20.73
N ASP A 183 -17.02 -15.06 -21.66
CA ASP A 183 -17.63 -14.94 -23.00
C ASP A 183 -17.37 -16.18 -23.87
N ARG A 184 -16.23 -16.88 -23.67
CA ARG A 184 -15.85 -18.08 -24.42
C ARG A 184 -16.53 -19.36 -23.92
N HIS A 185 -16.68 -19.52 -22.62
CA HIS A 185 -17.04 -20.79 -22.01
C HIS A 185 -18.42 -20.75 -21.32
N GLY A 186 -18.99 -19.55 -21.16
CA GLY A 186 -20.16 -19.35 -20.30
C GLY A 186 -19.85 -19.63 -18.83
N PRO A 187 -20.75 -19.24 -17.91
CA PRO A 187 -20.52 -19.39 -16.46
C PRO A 187 -20.47 -20.86 -15.99
N SER A 188 -20.95 -21.80 -16.80
CA SER A 188 -21.05 -23.23 -16.44
C SER A 188 -19.83 -24.08 -16.80
N GLN A 189 -18.88 -23.58 -17.62
CA GLN A 189 -17.76 -24.36 -18.16
C GLN A 189 -16.38 -23.78 -17.83
N LEU A 190 -16.30 -22.91 -16.85
CA LEU A 190 -15.00 -22.43 -16.39
C LEU A 190 -14.22 -23.61 -15.79
N THR A 191 -13.19 -24.06 -16.49
CA THR A 191 -12.30 -25.13 -16.05
C THR A 191 -11.50 -24.66 -14.83
N VAL A 192 -12.06 -24.93 -13.67
CA VAL A 192 -11.28 -25.00 -12.44
C VAL A 192 -10.42 -26.24 -12.55
N ASP A 193 -9.11 -26.12 -12.48
CA ASP A 193 -8.21 -27.27 -12.51
C ASP A 193 -8.67 -28.33 -11.49
N PRO A 194 -9.09 -29.53 -11.92
CA PRO A 194 -9.60 -30.53 -10.99
C PRO A 194 -8.58 -31.02 -9.98
N ALA A 195 -7.28 -30.77 -10.20
CA ALA A 195 -6.22 -31.05 -9.22
C ALA A 195 -6.33 -30.19 -7.95
N SER A 196 -6.81 -28.94 -8.08
CA SER A 196 -7.00 -28.03 -6.94
C SER A 196 -8.21 -28.38 -6.06
N LEU A 197 -9.17 -29.14 -6.60
CA LEU A 197 -10.33 -29.63 -5.84
C LEU A 197 -9.99 -30.85 -4.95
N ARG A 198 -9.03 -31.70 -5.37
CA ARG A 198 -8.63 -32.89 -4.62
C ARG A 198 -7.86 -32.56 -3.34
N THR A 199 -7.06 -31.49 -3.32
CA THR A 199 -6.34 -31.05 -2.12
C THR A 199 -7.27 -30.48 -1.05
N GLY A 200 -8.34 -29.79 -1.43
CA GLY A 200 -9.33 -29.22 -0.49
C GLY A 200 -10.22 -30.29 0.16
N VAL A 201 -10.59 -31.34 -0.57
CA VAL A 201 -11.45 -32.43 -0.06
C VAL A 201 -10.65 -33.38 0.83
N ALA A 202 -9.41 -33.69 0.50
CA ALA A 202 -8.53 -34.52 1.34
C ALA A 202 -8.27 -33.90 2.72
N SER A 203 -8.02 -32.58 2.79
CA SER A 203 -7.82 -31.89 4.07
C SER A 203 -9.09 -31.75 4.91
N ALA A 204 -10.27 -31.77 4.29
CA ALA A 204 -11.55 -31.71 5.00
C ALA A 204 -11.94 -33.08 5.57
N SER A 205 -11.69 -34.18 4.84
CA SER A 205 -11.98 -35.51 5.31
C SER A 205 -11.05 -35.97 6.44
N GLU A 206 -9.78 -35.55 6.42
CA GLU A 206 -8.81 -35.82 7.46
C GLU A 206 -9.14 -35.11 8.78
N ARG A 207 -9.71 -33.90 8.74
CA ARG A 207 -10.19 -33.19 9.94
C ARG A 207 -11.47 -33.79 10.53
N VAL A 208 -12.32 -34.36 9.73
CA VAL A 208 -13.57 -35.03 10.18
C VAL A 208 -13.25 -36.38 10.84
N SER A 209 -12.28 -37.14 10.33
CA SER A 209 -11.90 -38.44 10.91
C SER A 209 -11.18 -38.30 12.27
N LEU A 210 -10.42 -37.20 12.49
CA LEU A 210 -9.76 -36.93 13.78
C LEU A 210 -10.72 -36.48 14.89
N HIS A 211 -11.91 -35.95 14.52
CA HIS A 211 -12.91 -35.55 15.51
C HIS A 211 -13.84 -36.67 15.95
N THR A 212 -13.97 -37.74 15.15
CA THR A 212 -14.84 -38.90 15.46
C THR A 212 -14.14 -39.95 16.31
N THR A 213 -12.80 -39.98 16.33
CA THR A 213 -12.03 -40.97 17.12
C THR A 213 -11.74 -40.51 18.56
N GLY A 214 -12.02 -39.26 18.88
CA GLY A 214 -11.73 -38.69 20.22
C GLY A 214 -12.87 -38.83 21.25
N THR A 215 -14.03 -39.33 20.89
CA THR A 215 -15.22 -39.36 21.77
C THR A 215 -15.65 -40.76 22.26
N LEU A 216 -14.84 -41.80 22.04
CA LEU A 216 -15.21 -43.18 22.42
C LEU A 216 -14.32 -43.84 23.50
N THR A 217 -13.52 -43.06 24.25
CA THR A 217 -12.78 -43.59 25.39
C THR A 217 -12.92 -42.69 26.61
N ALA A 218 -14.12 -42.64 27.19
CA ALA A 218 -14.37 -42.24 28.57
C ALA A 218 -15.75 -42.77 28.97
N GLY A 219 -15.75 -44.00 29.48
CA GLY A 219 -16.86 -44.69 30.11
C GLY A 219 -16.30 -45.76 31.05
#